data_9e124c22de091c0a5e51a1efd1bc5f42
#
_entry.id   9e124c22de091c0a5e51a1efd1bc5f42
#
_cell.length_a   1.000
_cell.length_b   1.000
_cell.length_c   1.000
_cell.angle_alpha   90.00
_cell.angle_beta   90.00
_cell.angle_gamma   90.00
#
_symmetry.space_group_name_H-M   'P 1'
#
loop_
_entity.id
_entity.type
_entity.pdbx_description
1 polymer ?
#
loop_
_entity_poly.entity_id
_entity_poly.type
_entity_poly.pdbx_seq_one_letter_code
_entity_poly.pdbx_strand_id
1 'polypeptide(L)'
;MSNPLIVLLEKADLAGFQKELKETQQSALDIRLDGVNLFTAIILCNASVDTKLKLFSAAKRQYLTEHDDIQRYIDEELEAMTPGMKEPVICKAIPFMCRHLPFMDIETLLTGLKQEGVVLSETDKENIKMQVLEHNQFAQKRIKDFFEQL
;
A
#
# COMPACT_ATOMS: atom_id res chain seq x y z
N MET A 1 11.33 11.30 -18.68
CA MET A 1 12.34 10.89 -17.71
C MET A 1 11.68 10.23 -16.50
N SER A 2 12.22 9.11 -16.06
CA SER A 2 11.71 8.43 -14.88
C SER A 2 12.06 9.22 -13.62
N ASN A 3 11.12 9.31 -12.70
CA ASN A 3 11.38 9.89 -11.40
C ASN A 3 12.38 8.99 -10.66
N PRO A 4 13.46 9.52 -10.06
CA PRO A 4 14.43 8.70 -9.32
C PRO A 4 13.80 7.84 -8.22
N LEU A 5 12.73 8.33 -7.58
CA LEU A 5 12.03 7.57 -6.55
C LEU A 5 11.37 6.30 -7.10
N ILE A 6 10.83 6.35 -8.32
CA ILE A 6 10.24 5.17 -8.97
C ILE A 6 11.30 4.09 -9.15
N VAL A 7 12.49 4.48 -9.64
CA VAL A 7 13.58 3.52 -9.87
C VAL A 7 13.99 2.86 -8.56
N LEU A 8 14.09 3.64 -7.47
CA LEU A 8 14.47 3.12 -6.16
C LEU A 8 13.40 2.19 -5.58
N LEU A 9 12.13 2.48 -5.81
CA LEU A 9 11.03 1.60 -5.41
C LEU A 9 11.07 0.28 -6.17
N GLU A 10 11.32 0.31 -7.47
CA GLU A 10 11.43 -0.89 -8.30
C GLU A 10 12.59 -1.78 -7.86
N LYS A 11 13.69 -1.18 -7.40
CA LYS A 11 14.86 -1.90 -6.92
C LYS A 11 14.77 -2.29 -5.45
N ALA A 12 13.72 -1.83 -4.75
CA ALA A 12 13.57 -2.03 -3.31
C ALA A 12 14.77 -1.51 -2.51
N ASP A 13 15.38 -0.42 -2.97
CA ASP A 13 16.57 0.19 -2.36
C ASP A 13 16.16 1.16 -1.25
N LEU A 14 16.03 0.64 -0.03
CA LEU A 14 15.61 1.44 1.13
C LEU A 14 16.58 2.59 1.43
N ALA A 15 17.88 2.31 1.44
CA ALA A 15 18.89 3.34 1.76
C ALA A 15 18.91 4.46 0.71
N GLY A 16 18.89 4.10 -0.57
CA GLY A 16 18.82 5.06 -1.67
C GLY A 16 17.53 5.86 -1.65
N PHE A 17 16.42 5.20 -1.35
CA PHE A 17 15.13 5.85 -1.23
C PHE A 17 15.12 6.91 -0.11
N GLN A 18 15.62 6.56 1.07
CA GLN A 18 15.70 7.50 2.19
C GLN A 18 16.58 8.70 1.86
N LYS A 19 17.71 8.48 1.17
CA LYS A 19 18.60 9.56 0.75
C LYS A 19 17.89 10.48 -0.24
N GLU A 20 17.22 9.93 -1.23
CA GLU A 20 16.51 10.72 -2.25
C GLU A 20 15.36 11.52 -1.63
N LEU A 21 14.66 10.96 -0.65
CA LEU A 21 13.60 11.67 0.06
C LEU A 21 14.14 12.92 0.78
N LYS A 22 15.34 12.83 1.37
CA LYS A 22 15.96 13.94 2.07
C LYS A 22 16.40 15.05 1.11
N GLU A 23 16.75 14.69 -0.12
CA GLU A 23 17.23 15.63 -1.12
C GLU A 23 16.10 16.29 -1.90
N THR A 24 14.92 15.70 -1.95
CA THR A 24 13.79 16.29 -2.66
C THR A 24 13.16 17.41 -1.84
N GLN A 25 12.77 18.47 -2.53
CA GLN A 25 12.11 19.62 -1.91
C GLN A 25 10.61 19.65 -2.18
N GLN A 26 10.09 18.65 -2.87
CA GLN A 26 8.66 18.56 -3.16
C GLN A 26 7.91 18.04 -1.94
N SER A 27 6.66 18.51 -1.76
CA SER A 27 5.78 17.94 -0.74
C SER A 27 5.27 16.55 -1.16
N ALA A 28 4.83 15.75 -0.20
CA ALA A 28 4.29 14.41 -0.49
C ALA A 28 3.09 14.47 -1.44
N LEU A 29 2.30 15.53 -1.38
CA LEU A 29 1.15 15.72 -2.27
C LEU A 29 1.56 16.01 -3.71
N ASP A 30 2.72 16.65 -3.89
CA ASP A 30 3.22 17.02 -5.22
C ASP A 30 4.02 15.91 -5.89
N ILE A 31 4.44 14.91 -5.13
CA ILE A 31 5.17 13.76 -5.68
C ILE A 31 4.17 12.81 -6.33
N ARG A 32 4.24 12.73 -7.67
CA ARG A 32 3.38 11.82 -8.45
C ARG A 32 4.25 10.77 -9.12
N LEU A 33 3.97 9.51 -8.81
CA LEU A 33 4.71 8.37 -9.35
C LEU A 33 3.70 7.51 -10.14
N ASP A 34 3.83 7.52 -11.46
CA ASP A 34 2.89 6.81 -12.36
C ASP A 34 1.43 7.19 -12.11
N GLY A 35 1.18 8.47 -11.82
CA GLY A 35 -0.16 9.00 -11.65
C GLY A 35 -0.75 8.90 -10.26
N VAL A 36 -0.01 8.35 -9.29
CA VAL A 36 -0.47 8.20 -7.90
C VAL A 36 0.49 8.88 -6.93
N ASN A 37 0.02 9.15 -5.72
CA ASN A 37 0.87 9.79 -4.72
C ASN A 37 1.94 8.83 -4.20
N LEU A 38 2.92 9.37 -3.47
CA LEU A 38 4.06 8.61 -2.98
C LEU A 38 3.67 7.40 -2.14
N PHE A 39 2.73 7.55 -1.20
CA PHE A 39 2.34 6.46 -0.31
C PHE A 39 1.62 5.35 -1.07
N THR A 40 0.75 5.70 -2.00
CA THR A 40 0.09 4.75 -2.89
C THR A 40 1.11 3.99 -3.73
N ALA A 41 2.10 4.68 -4.27
CA ALA A 41 3.16 4.05 -5.06
C ALA A 41 3.97 3.05 -4.23
N ILE A 42 4.25 3.35 -2.97
CA ILE A 42 4.97 2.43 -2.08
C ILE A 42 4.15 1.14 -1.87
N ILE A 43 2.85 1.26 -1.64
CA ILE A 43 1.99 0.09 -1.47
C ILE A 43 1.96 -0.76 -2.74
N LEU A 44 1.93 -0.13 -3.92
CA LEU A 44 1.84 -0.82 -5.19
C LEU A 44 3.19 -1.33 -5.74
N CYS A 45 4.31 -0.91 -5.17
CA CYS A 45 5.63 -1.27 -5.69
C CYS A 45 5.87 -2.78 -5.60
N ASN A 46 6.87 -3.26 -6.32
CA ASN A 46 7.14 -4.69 -6.45
C ASN A 46 8.09 -5.23 -5.37
N ALA A 47 8.21 -4.52 -4.25
CA ALA A 47 9.03 -4.93 -3.13
C ALA A 47 8.29 -5.93 -2.23
N SER A 48 9.04 -6.64 -1.37
CA SER A 48 8.43 -7.48 -0.33
C SER A 48 7.60 -6.64 0.63
N VAL A 49 6.66 -7.26 1.33
CA VAL A 49 5.81 -6.55 2.29
C VAL A 49 6.64 -5.88 3.38
N ASP A 50 7.66 -6.56 3.89
CA ASP A 50 8.55 -5.98 4.90
C ASP A 50 9.24 -4.71 4.38
N THR A 51 9.73 -4.75 3.14
CA THR A 51 10.38 -3.59 2.52
C THR A 51 9.38 -2.47 2.28
N LYS A 52 8.16 -2.79 1.81
CA LYS A 52 7.10 -1.78 1.65
C LYS A 52 6.83 -1.04 2.95
N LEU A 53 6.74 -1.77 4.07
CA LEU A 53 6.46 -1.17 5.37
C LEU A 53 7.59 -0.26 5.83
N LYS A 54 8.85 -0.63 5.57
CA LYS A 54 10.01 0.22 5.87
C LYS A 54 10.03 1.48 5.02
N LEU A 55 9.74 1.35 3.72
CA LEU A 55 9.64 2.50 2.81
C LEU A 55 8.50 3.43 3.23
N PHE A 56 7.36 2.86 3.58
CA PHE A 56 6.19 3.61 4.04
C PHE A 56 6.51 4.40 5.31
N SER A 57 7.13 3.76 6.29
CA SER A 57 7.53 4.39 7.55
C SER A 57 8.54 5.53 7.31
N ALA A 58 9.51 5.32 6.42
CA ALA A 58 10.50 6.34 6.07
C ALA A 58 9.83 7.56 5.42
N ALA A 59 8.92 7.33 4.48
CA ALA A 59 8.19 8.41 3.81
C ALA A 59 7.31 9.18 4.80
N LYS A 60 6.64 8.48 5.69
CA LYS A 60 5.79 9.10 6.71
C LYS A 60 6.61 10.02 7.62
N ARG A 61 7.76 9.57 8.09
CA ARG A 61 8.64 10.40 8.94
C ARG A 61 9.15 11.63 8.21
N GLN A 62 9.38 11.52 6.90
CA GLN A 62 9.94 12.61 6.10
C GLN A 62 8.89 13.68 5.75
N TYR A 63 7.66 13.26 5.45
CA TYR A 63 6.66 14.14 4.84
C TYR A 63 5.45 14.46 5.69
N LEU A 64 5.13 13.63 6.69
CA LEU A 64 3.94 13.87 7.51
C LEU A 64 4.33 14.46 8.86
N THR A 65 3.65 15.55 9.23
CA THR A 65 3.73 16.14 10.56
C THR A 65 2.63 15.53 11.43
N GLU A 66 2.62 15.87 12.71
CA GLU A 66 1.58 15.43 13.65
C GLU A 66 0.16 15.80 13.24
N HIS A 67 0.03 16.84 12.40
CA HIS A 67 -1.26 17.36 11.96
C HIS A 67 -1.73 16.80 10.63
N ASP A 68 -0.87 16.07 9.93
CA ASP A 68 -1.22 15.49 8.64
C ASP A 68 -1.88 14.14 8.82
N ASP A 69 -2.93 13.89 8.04
CA ASP A 69 -3.68 12.65 8.08
C ASP A 69 -3.21 11.71 6.98
N ILE A 70 -2.56 10.61 7.36
CA ILE A 70 -2.10 9.59 6.42
C ILE A 70 -3.25 9.03 5.56
N GLN A 71 -4.46 9.03 6.09
CA GLN A 71 -5.63 8.49 5.41
C GLN A 71 -5.91 9.20 4.08
N ARG A 72 -5.61 10.49 3.99
CA ARG A 72 -5.80 11.27 2.76
C ARG A 72 -5.02 10.68 1.59
N TYR A 73 -3.83 10.13 1.86
CA TYR A 73 -2.97 9.54 0.83
C TYR A 73 -3.42 8.14 0.46
N ILE A 74 -3.90 7.38 1.43
CA ILE A 74 -4.29 5.98 1.25
C ILE A 74 -5.62 5.85 0.52
N ASP A 75 -6.51 6.82 0.72
CA ASP A 75 -7.85 6.79 0.12
C ASP A 75 -7.88 7.27 -1.33
N GLU A 76 -6.74 7.61 -1.91
CA GLU A 76 -6.67 7.97 -3.33
C GLU A 76 -7.12 6.80 -4.21
N GLU A 77 -8.08 7.05 -5.09
CA GLU A 77 -8.55 6.05 -6.03
C GLU A 77 -7.64 6.00 -7.26
N LEU A 78 -7.46 4.80 -7.79
CA LEU A 78 -6.66 4.58 -8.98
C LEU A 78 -7.41 3.72 -9.97
N GLU A 79 -7.02 3.81 -11.23
CA GLU A 79 -7.53 2.95 -12.28
C GLU A 79 -6.61 1.75 -12.43
N ALA A 80 -7.14 0.55 -12.16
CA ALA A 80 -6.39 -0.68 -12.24
C ALA A 80 -6.87 -1.51 -13.43
N MET A 81 -5.92 -2.00 -14.21
CA MET A 81 -6.19 -2.82 -15.37
C MET A 81 -5.48 -4.15 -15.19
N THR A 82 -6.22 -5.25 -15.32
CA THR A 82 -5.64 -6.59 -15.30
C THR A 82 -5.81 -7.25 -16.68
N PRO A 83 -4.96 -8.24 -17.02
CA PRO A 83 -5.11 -8.94 -18.28
C PRO A 83 -6.51 -9.52 -18.43
N GLY A 84 -7.11 -9.31 -19.61
CA GLY A 84 -8.46 -9.78 -19.90
C GLY A 84 -9.58 -8.80 -19.60
N MET A 85 -9.31 -7.71 -18.90
CA MET A 85 -10.30 -6.66 -18.65
C MET A 85 -10.41 -5.71 -19.83
N LYS A 86 -11.63 -5.33 -20.18
CA LYS A 86 -11.89 -4.37 -21.26
C LYS A 86 -11.83 -2.93 -20.76
N GLU A 87 -12.15 -2.71 -19.47
CA GLU A 87 -12.19 -1.40 -18.87
C GLU A 87 -11.45 -1.42 -17.53
N PRO A 88 -10.79 -0.33 -17.15
CA PRO A 88 -10.14 -0.27 -15.85
C PRO A 88 -11.18 -0.26 -14.72
N VAL A 89 -10.78 -0.82 -13.57
CA VAL A 89 -11.58 -0.78 -12.35
C VAL A 89 -10.99 0.32 -11.46
N ILE A 90 -11.88 1.14 -10.92
CA ILE A 90 -11.48 2.17 -9.96
C ILE A 90 -11.44 1.54 -8.58
N CYS A 91 -10.30 1.61 -7.92
CA CYS A 91 -10.10 1.00 -6.60
C CYS A 91 -9.01 1.72 -5.81
N LYS A 92 -8.90 1.39 -4.54
CA LYS A 92 -7.80 1.89 -3.70
C LYS A 92 -6.63 0.90 -3.74
N ALA A 93 -5.44 1.40 -3.42
CA ALA A 93 -4.21 0.61 -3.51
C ALA A 93 -4.22 -0.63 -2.61
N ILE A 94 -4.69 -0.50 -1.36
CA ILE A 94 -4.64 -1.60 -0.39
C ILE A 94 -5.51 -2.78 -0.83
N PRO A 95 -6.80 -2.60 -1.16
CA PRO A 95 -7.60 -3.71 -1.67
C PRO A 95 -7.04 -4.30 -2.96
N PHE A 96 -6.54 -3.46 -3.87
CA PHE A 96 -5.94 -3.93 -5.11
C PHE A 96 -4.73 -4.82 -4.84
N MET A 97 -3.82 -4.38 -3.98
CA MET A 97 -2.61 -5.14 -3.67
C MET A 97 -2.95 -6.46 -2.98
N CYS A 98 -3.95 -6.49 -2.10
CA CYS A 98 -4.35 -7.71 -1.41
C CYS A 98 -4.86 -8.80 -2.34
N ARG A 99 -5.31 -8.45 -3.55
CA ARG A 99 -5.71 -9.44 -4.55
C ARG A 99 -4.54 -10.25 -5.09
N HIS A 100 -3.33 -9.72 -4.94
CA HIS A 100 -2.12 -10.31 -5.51
C HIS A 100 -1.18 -10.91 -4.46
N LEU A 101 -1.58 -10.91 -3.18
CA LEU A 101 -0.74 -11.38 -2.10
C LEU A 101 -1.32 -12.62 -1.43
N PRO A 102 -0.47 -13.56 -0.96
CA PRO A 102 -0.93 -14.65 -0.11
C PRO A 102 -1.36 -14.11 1.25
N PHE A 103 -2.17 -14.89 1.97
CA PHE A 103 -2.74 -14.43 3.25
C PHE A 103 -1.67 -14.01 4.25
N MET A 104 -0.56 -14.73 4.34
CA MET A 104 0.52 -14.37 5.27
C MET A 104 1.05 -12.94 5.00
N ASP A 105 1.20 -12.58 3.74
CA ASP A 105 1.66 -11.25 3.36
C ASP A 105 0.58 -10.20 3.60
N ILE A 106 -0.69 -10.53 3.36
CA ILE A 106 -1.81 -9.65 3.67
C ILE A 106 -1.85 -9.36 5.17
N GLU A 107 -1.71 -10.38 6.00
CA GLU A 107 -1.68 -10.26 7.46
C GLU A 107 -0.57 -9.30 7.91
N THR A 108 0.63 -9.48 7.39
CA THR A 108 1.78 -8.63 7.69
C THR A 108 1.55 -7.19 7.22
N LEU A 109 1.07 -7.02 5.99
CA LEU A 109 0.84 -5.70 5.42
C LEU A 109 -0.22 -4.91 6.19
N LEU A 110 -1.37 -5.51 6.44
CA LEU A 110 -2.47 -4.83 7.12
C LEU A 110 -2.14 -4.51 8.58
N THR A 111 -1.45 -5.42 9.26
CA THR A 111 -0.99 -5.17 10.63
C THR A 111 0.00 -4.02 10.68
N GLY A 112 0.98 -4.01 9.78
CA GLY A 112 1.98 -2.94 9.71
C GLY A 112 1.38 -1.59 9.36
N LEU A 113 0.46 -1.55 8.41
CA LEU A 113 -0.21 -0.31 8.04
C LEU A 113 -1.09 0.23 9.18
N LYS A 114 -1.76 -0.65 9.91
CA LYS A 114 -2.53 -0.25 11.09
C LYS A 114 -1.63 0.42 12.12
N GLN A 115 -0.43 -0.11 12.35
CA GLN A 115 0.54 0.48 13.25
C GLN A 115 1.00 1.87 12.79
N GLU A 116 0.97 2.11 11.49
CA GLU A 116 1.29 3.41 10.90
C GLU A 116 0.10 4.38 10.88
N GLY A 117 -1.04 3.98 11.43
CA GLY A 117 -2.22 4.84 11.53
C GLY A 117 -3.22 4.72 10.38
N VAL A 118 -3.01 3.75 9.48
CA VAL A 118 -3.94 3.51 8.37
C VAL A 118 -5.18 2.79 8.89
N VAL A 119 -6.35 3.29 8.54
CA VAL A 119 -7.64 2.70 8.91
C VAL A 119 -8.34 2.21 7.65
N LEU A 120 -8.71 0.93 7.62
CA LEU A 120 -9.53 0.38 6.54
C LEU A 120 -11.01 0.60 6.87
N SER A 121 -11.79 0.96 5.86
CA SER A 121 -13.25 1.01 6.02
C SER A 121 -13.81 -0.40 6.23
N GLU A 122 -14.98 -0.49 6.85
CA GLU A 122 -15.62 -1.80 7.04
C GLU A 122 -15.91 -2.48 5.70
N THR A 123 -16.25 -1.72 4.67
CA THR A 123 -16.47 -2.25 3.33
C THR A 123 -15.18 -2.85 2.76
N ASP A 124 -14.06 -2.16 2.89
CA ASP A 124 -12.77 -2.67 2.38
C ASP A 124 -12.33 -3.91 3.14
N LYS A 125 -12.47 -3.92 4.48
CA LYS A 125 -12.16 -5.10 5.30
C LYS A 125 -12.97 -6.30 4.84
N GLU A 126 -14.27 -6.12 4.66
CA GLU A 126 -15.16 -7.21 4.26
C GLU A 126 -14.80 -7.74 2.87
N ASN A 127 -14.53 -6.85 1.92
CA ASN A 127 -14.15 -7.23 0.57
C ASN A 127 -12.85 -8.02 0.55
N ILE A 128 -11.84 -7.58 1.30
CA ILE A 128 -10.56 -8.27 1.39
C ILE A 128 -10.76 -9.63 2.07
N LYS A 129 -11.50 -9.67 3.18
CA LYS A 129 -11.78 -10.90 3.91
C LYS A 129 -12.46 -11.94 3.01
N MET A 130 -13.51 -11.56 2.32
CA MET A 130 -14.25 -12.46 1.44
C MET A 130 -13.37 -13.05 0.34
N GLN A 131 -12.55 -12.20 -0.27
CA GLN A 131 -11.62 -12.65 -1.29
C GLN A 131 -10.58 -13.64 -0.75
N VAL A 132 -10.01 -13.35 0.42
CA VAL A 132 -9.02 -14.22 1.05
C VAL A 132 -9.65 -15.57 1.42
N LEU A 133 -10.87 -15.56 1.95
CA LEU A 133 -11.59 -16.78 2.30
C LEU A 133 -11.87 -17.65 1.07
N GLU A 134 -12.19 -17.02 -0.05
CA GLU A 134 -12.47 -17.73 -1.30
C GLU A 134 -11.26 -18.50 -1.80
N HIS A 135 -10.05 -17.93 -1.61
CA HIS A 135 -8.80 -18.54 -2.09
C HIS A 135 -8.07 -19.41 -1.06
N ASN A 136 -8.55 -19.49 0.18
CA ASN A 136 -7.87 -20.20 1.27
C ASN A 136 -8.84 -21.05 2.07
N GLN A 137 -9.23 -22.19 1.52
CA GLN A 137 -10.26 -23.05 2.10
C GLN A 137 -9.86 -23.69 3.43
N PHE A 138 -8.56 -23.83 3.70
CA PHE A 138 -8.07 -24.54 4.89
C PHE A 138 -7.78 -23.64 6.09
N ALA A 139 -7.71 -22.33 5.91
CA ALA A 139 -7.34 -21.39 6.96
C ALA A 139 -8.53 -20.49 7.38
N GLN A 140 -9.75 -20.96 7.20
CA GLN A 140 -10.96 -20.15 7.37
C GLN A 140 -11.06 -19.48 8.74
N LYS A 141 -10.85 -20.25 9.81
CA LYS A 141 -10.95 -19.71 11.17
C LYS A 141 -9.89 -18.66 11.45
N ARG A 142 -8.65 -18.93 11.07
CA ARG A 142 -7.54 -17.99 11.26
C ARG A 142 -7.79 -16.67 10.54
N ILE A 143 -8.30 -16.74 9.31
CA ILE A 143 -8.61 -15.56 8.50
C ILE A 143 -9.72 -14.75 9.16
N LYS A 144 -10.81 -15.39 9.58
CA LYS A 144 -11.92 -14.73 10.25
C LYS A 144 -11.48 -14.05 11.54
N ASP A 145 -10.70 -14.74 12.35
CA ASP A 145 -10.19 -14.22 13.62
C ASP A 145 -9.31 -12.98 13.38
N PHE A 146 -8.45 -13.05 12.37
CA PHE A 146 -7.57 -11.91 12.01
C PHE A 146 -8.40 -10.67 11.67
N PHE A 147 -9.40 -10.80 10.79
CA PHE A 147 -10.20 -9.67 10.37
C PHE A 147 -11.11 -9.14 11.47
N GLU A 148 -11.53 -9.96 12.41
CA GLU A 148 -12.29 -9.52 13.59
C GLU A 148 -11.45 -8.61 14.50
N GLN A 149 -10.14 -8.90 14.61
CA GLN A 149 -9.23 -8.12 15.45
C GLN A 149 -8.68 -6.88 14.74
N LEU A 150 -8.76 -6.84 13.43
CA LEU A 150 -8.25 -5.72 12.65
C LEU A 150 -9.15 -4.50 12.83
#